data_229c308daf2ede0a02d3626b47fe0a1e
#
_entry.id   229c308daf2ede0a02d3626b47fe0a1e
#
_cell.length_a   1.000
_cell.length_b   1.000
_cell.length_c   1.000
_cell.angle_alpha   90.00
_cell.angle_beta   90.00
_cell.angle_gamma   90.00
#
_symmetry.space_group_name_H-M   'P 1'
#
loop_
_entity.id
_entity.type
_entity.pdbx_description
1 polymer ?
#
loop_
_entity_poly.entity_id
_entity_poly.type
_entity_poly.pdbx_seq_one_letter_code
_entity_poly.pdbx_strand_id
1 'polypeptide(L)'
;MGATTEPGTPHGGQPPGPDLAGRVALVSGGTRGAGRGIAVQLGSAGATVYVTGRTSGSERSEMDRPETIEETAALVDAAGGRGIAVQVDHLVPDRVRALVARIASEQGALHILVNDIWGAEIEWDKPVWESSLDTGLHTLRLAVDTHAITSHFALPLLIETPGGLVVEMTDGTDEYNASHYRVSFFYDLAKAAVNRMAFALGHELAPHGATAVALTPGWLRSEAMLQAHGVTEATWRDAVAHAPHFAISESPAYVGRAVAALAGDPEVARWNGRSLSSGQLAQVYGFTDVDGDRPDAWRYLTEVQDPGLPADVTGYR
;
A
#
# COMPACT_ATOMS: atom_id res chain seq x y z
N MET A 1 10.57 3.12 59.14
CA MET A 1 11.28 2.73 57.89
C MET A 1 10.21 2.73 56.78
N GLY A 2 10.16 3.81 56.07
CA GLY A 2 9.22 3.97 54.96
C GLY A 2 9.89 3.49 53.66
N ALA A 3 9.26 2.55 52.97
CA ALA A 3 9.63 2.14 51.65
C ALA A 3 9.12 3.17 50.63
N THR A 4 10.02 3.88 49.96
CA THR A 4 9.73 4.73 48.83
C THR A 4 9.57 3.81 47.59
N THR A 5 8.33 3.74 47.08
CA THR A 5 8.04 3.15 45.76
C THR A 5 8.51 4.14 44.68
N GLU A 6 9.48 3.75 43.89
CA GLU A 6 9.87 4.46 42.66
C GLU A 6 8.72 4.44 41.65
N PRO A 7 8.44 5.55 40.95
CA PRO A 7 7.45 5.55 39.87
C PRO A 7 8.01 4.79 38.67
N GLY A 8 7.25 3.76 38.22
CA GLY A 8 7.57 2.96 37.04
C GLY A 8 7.75 3.85 35.81
N THR A 9 8.80 3.55 35.05
CA THR A 9 9.10 4.13 33.75
C THR A 9 7.86 3.99 32.82
N PRO A 10 7.40 5.04 32.13
CA PRO A 10 6.32 4.90 31.17
C PRO A 10 6.80 4.03 30.01
N HIS A 11 6.02 3.01 29.69
CA HIS A 11 6.19 2.22 28.47
C HIS A 11 6.28 3.18 27.28
N GLY A 12 7.31 3.01 26.45
CA GLY A 12 7.60 3.84 25.29
C GLY A 12 6.35 3.94 24.40
N GLY A 13 5.65 5.07 24.48
CA GLY A 13 4.55 5.37 23.58
C GLY A 13 5.06 5.47 22.15
N GLN A 14 4.30 4.91 21.21
CA GLN A 14 4.54 5.13 19.78
C GLN A 14 4.69 6.65 19.55
N PRO A 15 5.66 7.10 18.75
CA PRO A 15 5.79 8.52 18.43
C PRO A 15 4.45 9.03 17.86
N PRO A 16 4.06 10.28 18.12
CA PRO A 16 2.84 10.83 17.56
C PRO A 16 2.89 10.67 16.05
N GLY A 17 1.81 10.13 15.47
CA GLY A 17 1.68 9.96 14.02
C GLY A 17 1.75 11.32 13.31
N PRO A 18 1.99 11.34 11.99
CA PRO A 18 2.01 12.56 11.21
C PRO A 18 0.64 13.28 11.30
N ASP A 19 0.65 14.60 11.24
CA ASP A 19 -0.56 15.41 11.09
C ASP A 19 -0.81 15.70 9.61
N LEU A 20 -1.88 15.14 9.07
CA LEU A 20 -2.32 15.35 7.68
C LEU A 20 -3.64 16.12 7.59
N ALA A 21 -4.01 16.85 8.65
CA ALA A 21 -5.19 17.71 8.63
C ALA A 21 -5.13 18.70 7.46
N GLY A 22 -6.23 18.78 6.69
CA GLY A 22 -6.29 19.59 5.47
C GLY A 22 -5.61 18.98 4.23
N ARG A 23 -4.94 17.84 4.35
CA ARG A 23 -4.43 17.12 3.18
C ARG A 23 -5.53 16.30 2.51
N VAL A 24 -5.48 16.23 1.18
CA VAL A 24 -6.41 15.46 0.33
C VAL A 24 -5.64 14.33 -0.32
N ALA A 25 -6.14 13.11 -0.13
CA ALA A 25 -5.57 11.91 -0.71
C ALA A 25 -6.54 11.22 -1.68
N LEU A 26 -6.03 10.68 -2.77
CA LEU A 26 -6.71 9.74 -3.65
C LEU A 26 -6.05 8.37 -3.49
N VAL A 27 -6.81 7.38 -3.04
CA VAL A 27 -6.38 5.98 -2.97
C VAL A 27 -7.15 5.19 -4.02
N SER A 28 -6.49 4.85 -5.13
CA SER A 28 -7.02 3.95 -6.14
C SER A 28 -6.76 2.51 -5.73
N GLY A 29 -7.81 1.67 -5.75
CA GLY A 29 -7.74 0.31 -5.22
C GLY A 29 -7.98 0.21 -3.70
N GLY A 30 -8.68 1.18 -3.10
CA GLY A 30 -8.91 1.29 -1.66
C GLY A 30 -9.98 0.33 -1.08
N THR A 31 -10.42 -0.68 -1.82
CA THR A 31 -11.53 -1.57 -1.40
C THR A 31 -11.13 -2.51 -0.25
N ARG A 32 -9.90 -3.02 -0.25
CA ARG A 32 -9.36 -4.04 0.68
C ARG A 32 -7.83 -4.02 0.71
N GLY A 33 -7.23 -4.89 1.52
CA GLY A 33 -5.78 -5.12 1.56
C GLY A 33 -4.98 -3.86 1.87
N ALA A 34 -3.88 -3.65 1.12
CA ALA A 34 -3.00 -2.51 1.31
C ALA A 34 -3.75 -1.19 1.13
N GLY A 35 -4.53 -1.03 0.05
CA GLY A 35 -5.27 0.20 -0.22
C GLY A 35 -6.26 0.58 0.88
N ARG A 36 -6.99 -0.39 1.46
CA ARG A 36 -7.84 -0.17 2.64
C ARG A 36 -7.00 0.30 3.83
N GLY A 37 -5.92 -0.43 4.14
CA GLY A 37 -5.03 -0.08 5.24
C GLY A 37 -4.43 1.32 5.09
N ILE A 38 -3.98 1.67 3.89
CA ILE A 38 -3.43 2.99 3.56
C ILE A 38 -4.49 4.08 3.75
N ALA A 39 -5.70 3.89 3.19
CA ALA A 39 -6.78 4.86 3.32
C ALA A 39 -7.12 5.13 4.80
N VAL A 40 -7.24 4.08 5.62
CA VAL A 40 -7.54 4.20 7.05
C VAL A 40 -6.42 4.92 7.80
N GLN A 41 -5.14 4.62 7.52
CA GLN A 41 -4.02 5.27 8.22
C GLN A 41 -3.83 6.74 7.79
N LEU A 42 -4.09 7.09 6.53
CA LEU A 42 -4.16 8.49 6.11
C LEU A 42 -5.32 9.23 6.83
N GLY A 43 -6.47 8.57 6.97
CA GLY A 43 -7.59 9.10 7.75
C GLY A 43 -7.25 9.28 9.21
N SER A 44 -6.57 8.32 9.84
CA SER A 44 -6.16 8.43 11.25
C SER A 44 -5.19 9.60 11.51
N ALA A 45 -4.49 10.03 10.45
CA ALA A 45 -3.65 11.22 10.46
C ALA A 45 -4.42 12.53 10.13
N GLY A 46 -5.74 12.49 9.94
CA GLY A 46 -6.60 13.65 9.73
C GLY A 46 -6.87 14.00 8.26
N ALA A 47 -6.43 13.20 7.29
CA ALA A 47 -6.63 13.49 5.87
C ALA A 47 -8.08 13.31 5.41
N THR A 48 -8.46 14.04 4.33
CA THR A 48 -9.62 13.72 3.50
C THR A 48 -9.18 12.69 2.46
N VAL A 49 -9.82 11.52 2.41
CA VAL A 49 -9.40 10.39 1.57
C VAL A 49 -10.51 10.01 0.60
N TYR A 50 -10.27 10.17 -0.69
CA TYR A 50 -11.09 9.60 -1.75
C TYR A 50 -10.69 8.13 -1.92
N VAL A 51 -11.61 7.25 -1.55
CA VAL A 51 -11.45 5.79 -1.65
C VAL A 51 -12.12 5.32 -2.91
N THR A 52 -11.34 4.77 -3.86
CA THR A 52 -11.88 4.36 -5.15
C THR A 52 -11.63 2.89 -5.46
N GLY A 53 -12.50 2.31 -6.23
CA GLY A 53 -12.46 0.91 -6.67
C GLY A 53 -13.74 0.56 -7.42
N ARG A 54 -13.81 -0.66 -7.94
CA ARG A 54 -14.96 -1.15 -8.71
C ARG A 54 -16.04 -1.78 -7.83
N THR A 55 -15.66 -2.39 -6.70
CA THR A 55 -16.61 -3.03 -5.78
C THR A 55 -17.21 -2.00 -4.83
N SER A 56 -18.53 -1.86 -4.90
CA SER A 56 -19.36 -0.99 -4.08
C SER A 56 -20.50 -1.77 -3.43
N GLY A 57 -21.31 -1.12 -2.60
CA GLY A 57 -22.51 -1.74 -2.02
C GLY A 57 -23.55 -2.21 -3.05
N SER A 58 -23.50 -1.70 -4.28
CA SER A 58 -24.43 -2.04 -5.37
C SER A 58 -23.84 -2.95 -6.45
N GLU A 59 -22.53 -3.07 -6.56
CA GLU A 59 -21.88 -3.82 -7.64
C GLU A 59 -20.54 -4.41 -7.16
N ARG A 60 -20.28 -5.65 -7.56
CA ARG A 60 -18.99 -6.33 -7.31
C ARG A 60 -18.14 -6.39 -8.58
N SER A 61 -16.82 -6.35 -8.39
CA SER A 61 -15.88 -6.65 -9.47
C SER A 61 -15.84 -8.15 -9.77
N GLU A 62 -15.13 -8.55 -10.83
CA GLU A 62 -14.89 -9.94 -11.21
C GLU A 62 -14.23 -10.78 -10.10
N MET A 63 -13.59 -10.17 -9.12
CA MET A 63 -13.02 -10.86 -7.96
C MET A 63 -14.08 -11.40 -7.00
N ASP A 64 -15.35 -11.00 -7.16
CA ASP A 64 -16.52 -11.39 -6.35
C ASP A 64 -16.30 -11.38 -4.82
N ARG A 65 -15.49 -10.43 -4.34
CA ARG A 65 -15.24 -10.28 -2.91
C ARG A 65 -16.22 -9.29 -2.27
N PRO A 66 -16.56 -9.49 -0.97
CA PRO A 66 -17.58 -8.71 -0.30
C PRO A 66 -17.15 -7.29 0.09
N GLU A 67 -15.84 -7.05 0.25
CA GLU A 67 -15.33 -5.78 0.76
C GLU A 67 -15.62 -4.63 -0.21
N THR A 68 -16.11 -3.48 0.32
CA THR A 68 -16.55 -2.34 -0.49
C THR A 68 -15.76 -1.06 -0.21
N ILE A 69 -15.83 -0.11 -1.14
CA ILE A 69 -15.23 1.22 -0.95
C ILE A 69 -15.95 2.03 0.12
N GLU A 70 -17.26 1.83 0.30
CA GLU A 70 -18.08 2.49 1.32
C GLU A 70 -17.68 2.04 2.72
N GLU A 71 -17.43 0.74 2.92
CA GLU A 71 -16.91 0.22 4.19
C GLU A 71 -15.55 0.86 4.52
N THR A 72 -14.66 0.95 3.53
CA THR A 72 -13.35 1.61 3.74
C THR A 72 -13.50 3.09 4.06
N ALA A 73 -14.39 3.81 3.37
CA ALA A 73 -14.64 5.22 3.68
C ALA A 73 -15.20 5.40 5.11
N ALA A 74 -16.09 4.53 5.54
CA ALA A 74 -16.61 4.54 6.93
C ALA A 74 -15.49 4.25 7.96
N LEU A 75 -14.53 3.37 7.65
CA LEU A 75 -13.35 3.13 8.49
C LEU A 75 -12.43 4.36 8.56
N VAL A 76 -12.27 5.10 7.47
CA VAL A 76 -11.54 6.38 7.45
C VAL A 76 -12.19 7.40 8.37
N ASP A 77 -13.54 7.54 8.31
CA ASP A 77 -14.29 8.43 9.20
C ASP A 77 -14.14 8.01 10.67
N ALA A 78 -14.27 6.72 10.96
CA ALA A 78 -14.11 6.19 12.31
C ALA A 78 -12.68 6.38 12.86
N ALA A 79 -11.67 6.46 11.98
CA ALA A 79 -10.29 6.71 12.36
C ALA A 79 -9.99 8.21 12.63
N GLY A 80 -10.92 9.13 12.34
CA GLY A 80 -10.77 10.57 12.59
C GLY A 80 -10.49 11.43 11.36
N GLY A 81 -10.46 10.84 10.17
CA GLY A 81 -10.35 11.53 8.89
C GLY A 81 -11.70 11.83 8.26
N ARG A 82 -11.70 12.01 6.95
CA ARG A 82 -12.91 12.12 6.13
C ARG A 82 -12.81 11.17 4.94
N GLY A 83 -13.63 10.11 4.94
CA GLY A 83 -13.71 9.13 3.86
C GLY A 83 -14.74 9.50 2.79
N ILE A 84 -14.38 9.43 1.53
CA ILE A 84 -15.27 9.69 0.41
C ILE A 84 -15.16 8.51 -0.57
N ALA A 85 -16.17 7.64 -0.58
CA ALA A 85 -16.24 6.53 -1.52
C ALA A 85 -16.67 7.01 -2.91
N VAL A 86 -15.92 6.63 -3.95
CA VAL A 86 -16.29 6.92 -5.34
C VAL A 86 -16.03 5.67 -6.17
N GLN A 87 -17.10 5.09 -6.73
CA GLN A 87 -16.97 3.93 -7.61
C GLN A 87 -16.39 4.34 -8.96
N VAL A 88 -15.19 3.81 -9.27
CA VAL A 88 -14.47 4.11 -10.51
C VAL A 88 -13.79 2.86 -11.03
N ASP A 89 -13.98 2.58 -12.32
CA ASP A 89 -13.11 1.71 -13.08
C ASP A 89 -11.98 2.56 -13.68
N HIS A 90 -10.77 2.37 -13.17
CA HIS A 90 -9.59 3.14 -13.58
C HIS A 90 -9.03 2.73 -14.96
N LEU A 91 -9.59 1.68 -15.60
CA LEU A 91 -9.36 1.40 -17.02
C LEU A 91 -10.18 2.29 -17.95
N VAL A 92 -11.12 3.08 -17.43
CA VAL A 92 -11.97 3.97 -18.20
C VAL A 92 -11.52 5.42 -18.02
N PRO A 93 -10.74 6.01 -18.96
CA PRO A 93 -10.12 7.33 -18.81
C PRO A 93 -11.12 8.45 -18.46
N ASP A 94 -12.32 8.44 -19.06
CA ASP A 94 -13.33 9.47 -18.80
C ASP A 94 -13.88 9.42 -17.37
N ARG A 95 -13.97 8.22 -16.75
CA ARG A 95 -14.37 8.08 -15.35
C ARG A 95 -13.28 8.63 -14.42
N VAL A 96 -12.00 8.38 -14.72
CA VAL A 96 -10.88 8.92 -13.94
C VAL A 96 -10.79 10.44 -14.08
N ARG A 97 -10.99 10.97 -15.30
CA ARG A 97 -11.08 12.43 -15.53
C ARG A 97 -12.18 13.06 -14.70
N ALA A 98 -13.37 12.45 -14.68
CA ALA A 98 -14.52 12.94 -13.89
C ALA A 98 -14.24 12.89 -12.38
N LEU A 99 -13.58 11.84 -11.89
CA LEU A 99 -13.13 11.72 -10.51
C LEU A 99 -12.20 12.88 -10.12
N VAL A 100 -11.15 13.13 -10.92
CA VAL A 100 -10.19 14.20 -10.63
C VAL A 100 -10.85 15.58 -10.71
N ALA A 101 -11.73 15.81 -11.67
CA ALA A 101 -12.50 17.06 -11.77
C ALA A 101 -13.39 17.26 -10.53
N ARG A 102 -13.98 16.18 -9.99
CA ARG A 102 -14.74 16.21 -8.73
C ARG A 102 -13.83 16.58 -7.55
N ILE A 103 -12.65 15.96 -7.42
CA ILE A 103 -11.69 16.29 -6.36
C ILE A 103 -11.29 17.77 -6.45
N ALA A 104 -10.96 18.27 -7.64
CA ALA A 104 -10.61 19.66 -7.85
C ALA A 104 -11.76 20.61 -7.47
N SER A 105 -13.00 20.27 -7.81
CA SER A 105 -14.18 21.10 -7.48
C SER A 105 -14.51 21.09 -5.98
N GLU A 106 -14.38 19.93 -5.30
CA GLU A 106 -14.76 19.78 -3.90
C GLU A 106 -13.68 20.23 -2.92
N GLN A 107 -12.39 20.08 -3.29
CA GLN A 107 -11.26 20.28 -2.39
C GLN A 107 -10.27 21.35 -2.87
N GLY A 108 -10.23 21.64 -4.17
CA GLY A 108 -9.29 22.60 -4.77
C GLY A 108 -7.84 22.10 -4.87
N ALA A 109 -7.50 20.93 -4.30
CA ALA A 109 -6.14 20.39 -4.26
C ALA A 109 -6.11 18.87 -4.20
N LEU A 110 -4.99 18.28 -4.61
CA LEU A 110 -4.64 16.88 -4.36
C LEU A 110 -3.19 16.84 -3.83
N HIS A 111 -2.98 16.24 -2.66
CA HIS A 111 -1.69 16.21 -2.00
C HIS A 111 -1.01 14.85 -2.10
N ILE A 112 -1.81 13.78 -2.10
CA ILE A 112 -1.33 12.41 -2.04
C ILE A 112 -2.11 11.58 -3.07
N LEU A 113 -1.38 10.91 -3.96
CA LEU A 113 -1.91 9.91 -4.87
C LEU A 113 -1.32 8.55 -4.50
N VAL A 114 -2.16 7.56 -4.24
CA VAL A 114 -1.76 6.17 -4.05
C VAL A 114 -2.38 5.32 -5.14
N ASN A 115 -1.55 4.69 -5.94
CA ASN A 115 -1.94 3.72 -6.95
C ASN A 115 -1.72 2.31 -6.39
N ASP A 116 -2.82 1.61 -6.02
CA ASP A 116 -2.82 0.26 -5.43
C ASP A 116 -3.83 -0.66 -6.14
N ILE A 117 -4.07 -0.45 -7.43
CA ILE A 117 -4.99 -1.30 -8.17
C ILE A 117 -4.31 -2.62 -8.50
N TRP A 118 -4.90 -3.66 -7.98
CA TRP A 118 -4.64 -5.06 -8.32
C TRP A 118 -5.99 -5.81 -8.29
N GLY A 119 -6.18 -6.77 -9.14
CA GLY A 119 -7.44 -7.54 -9.18
C GLY A 119 -7.39 -8.63 -10.23
N ALA A 120 -6.18 -9.06 -10.57
CA ALA A 120 -5.97 -10.12 -11.53
C ALA A 120 -5.88 -11.49 -10.86
N GLU A 121 -6.31 -12.51 -11.57
CA GLU A 121 -6.04 -13.90 -11.24
C GLU A 121 -4.56 -14.20 -11.49
N ILE A 122 -3.92 -14.88 -10.55
CA ILE A 122 -2.50 -15.23 -10.66
C ILE A 122 -2.39 -16.69 -11.08
N GLU A 123 -1.77 -16.94 -12.22
CA GLU A 123 -1.37 -18.29 -12.64
C GLU A 123 0.04 -18.56 -12.08
N TRP A 124 0.08 -19.42 -11.05
CA TRP A 124 1.32 -19.78 -10.36
C TRP A 124 2.14 -20.80 -11.18
N ASP A 125 3.47 -20.61 -11.19
CA ASP A 125 4.46 -21.57 -11.67
C ASP A 125 4.27 -22.07 -13.11
N LYS A 126 3.52 -21.32 -13.94
CA LYS A 126 3.36 -21.63 -15.36
C LYS A 126 4.36 -20.81 -16.20
N PRO A 127 5.07 -21.42 -17.13
CA PRO A 127 5.86 -20.69 -18.11
C PRO A 127 4.93 -19.89 -19.04
N VAL A 128 5.43 -18.78 -19.59
CA VAL A 128 4.63 -17.84 -20.39
C VAL A 128 3.88 -18.49 -21.57
N TRP A 129 4.47 -19.51 -22.19
CA TRP A 129 3.85 -20.23 -23.32
C TRP A 129 2.76 -21.23 -22.92
N GLU A 130 2.54 -21.48 -21.65
CA GLU A 130 1.45 -22.31 -21.08
C GLU A 130 0.42 -21.49 -20.31
N SER A 131 0.74 -20.22 -20.03
CA SER A 131 -0.16 -19.29 -19.38
C SER A 131 -1.26 -18.80 -20.32
N SER A 132 -2.42 -18.45 -19.78
CA SER A 132 -3.48 -17.78 -20.54
C SER A 132 -3.02 -16.38 -20.95
N LEU A 133 -2.92 -16.15 -22.26
CA LEU A 133 -2.56 -14.84 -22.79
C LEU A 133 -3.56 -13.75 -22.37
N ASP A 134 -4.85 -14.06 -22.42
CA ASP A 134 -5.91 -13.10 -22.06
C ASP A 134 -5.83 -12.72 -20.58
N THR A 135 -5.65 -13.70 -19.68
CA THR A 135 -5.43 -13.45 -18.24
C THR A 135 -4.17 -12.64 -17.99
N GLY A 136 -3.07 -12.98 -18.65
CA GLY A 136 -1.81 -12.27 -18.51
C GLY A 136 -1.88 -10.81 -19.00
N LEU A 137 -2.46 -10.57 -20.18
CA LEU A 137 -2.67 -9.22 -20.70
C LEU A 137 -3.64 -8.42 -19.81
N HIS A 138 -4.68 -9.06 -19.26
CA HIS A 138 -5.58 -8.42 -18.30
C HIS A 138 -4.84 -8.02 -17.02
N THR A 139 -3.95 -8.87 -16.52
CA THR A 139 -3.07 -8.56 -15.37
C THR A 139 -2.24 -7.30 -15.62
N LEU A 140 -1.58 -7.19 -16.78
CA LEU A 140 -0.80 -6.00 -17.14
C LEU A 140 -1.69 -4.75 -17.23
N ARG A 141 -2.86 -4.85 -17.84
CA ARG A 141 -3.80 -3.72 -17.93
C ARG A 141 -4.23 -3.24 -16.54
N LEU A 142 -4.57 -4.15 -15.63
CA LEU A 142 -4.95 -3.79 -14.27
C LEU A 142 -3.79 -3.19 -13.46
N ALA A 143 -2.58 -3.69 -13.61
CA ALA A 143 -1.44 -3.24 -12.82
C ALA A 143 -0.72 -2.01 -13.42
N VAL A 144 -0.76 -1.83 -14.75
CA VAL A 144 0.02 -0.79 -15.43
C VAL A 144 -0.86 0.30 -16.00
N ASP A 145 -1.87 -0.06 -16.83
CA ASP A 145 -2.70 0.95 -17.48
C ASP A 145 -3.50 1.77 -16.46
N THR A 146 -4.04 1.14 -15.40
CA THR A 146 -4.80 1.86 -14.36
C THR A 146 -3.96 2.89 -13.63
N HIS A 147 -2.71 2.55 -13.29
CA HIS A 147 -1.78 3.47 -12.65
C HIS A 147 -1.41 4.62 -13.59
N ALA A 148 -1.09 4.31 -14.86
CA ALA A 148 -0.77 5.32 -15.86
C ALA A 148 -1.95 6.27 -16.14
N ILE A 149 -3.17 5.74 -16.32
CA ILE A 149 -4.38 6.54 -16.57
C ILE A 149 -4.68 7.43 -15.35
N THR A 150 -4.59 6.87 -14.13
CA THR A 150 -4.85 7.64 -12.91
C THR A 150 -3.84 8.76 -12.75
N SER A 151 -2.55 8.46 -12.89
CA SER A 151 -1.48 9.45 -12.81
C SER A 151 -1.64 10.54 -13.88
N HIS A 152 -1.95 10.18 -15.14
CA HIS A 152 -2.14 11.15 -16.23
C HIS A 152 -3.16 12.24 -15.87
N PHE A 153 -4.28 11.89 -15.25
CA PHE A 153 -5.30 12.86 -14.89
C PHE A 153 -5.08 13.52 -13.52
N ALA A 154 -4.50 12.81 -12.57
CA ALA A 154 -4.33 13.31 -11.20
C ALA A 154 -3.13 14.24 -11.03
N LEU A 155 -2.03 13.99 -11.75
CA LEU A 155 -0.79 14.73 -11.58
C LEU A 155 -0.89 16.23 -11.89
N PRO A 156 -1.63 16.71 -12.91
CA PRO A 156 -1.82 18.14 -13.10
C PRO A 156 -2.37 18.87 -11.88
N LEU A 157 -3.30 18.24 -11.13
CA LEU A 157 -3.83 18.81 -9.89
C LEU A 157 -2.83 18.67 -8.73
N LEU A 158 -2.08 17.57 -8.67
CA LEU A 158 -1.11 17.30 -7.60
C LEU A 158 0.06 18.27 -7.65
N ILE A 159 0.60 18.58 -8.83
CA ILE A 159 1.76 19.49 -8.97
C ILE A 159 1.43 20.96 -8.69
N GLU A 160 0.17 21.36 -8.67
CA GLU A 160 -0.27 22.70 -8.23
C GLU A 160 -0.09 22.86 -6.70
N THR A 161 0.07 21.75 -5.98
CA THR A 161 0.23 21.74 -4.52
C THR A 161 1.67 21.39 -4.15
N PRO A 162 2.43 22.29 -3.49
CA PRO A 162 3.80 22.00 -3.09
C PRO A 162 3.92 20.78 -2.18
N GLY A 163 4.91 19.93 -2.43
CA GLY A 163 5.16 18.72 -1.63
C GLY A 163 4.20 17.58 -1.93
N GLY A 164 3.62 17.52 -3.14
CA GLY A 164 2.80 16.40 -3.60
C GLY A 164 3.54 15.06 -3.53
N LEU A 165 2.84 13.99 -3.11
CA LEU A 165 3.38 12.64 -2.99
C LEU A 165 2.61 11.67 -3.87
N VAL A 166 3.33 10.89 -4.68
CA VAL A 166 2.81 9.73 -5.42
C VAL A 166 3.40 8.45 -4.84
N VAL A 167 2.56 7.48 -4.52
CA VAL A 167 2.96 6.15 -4.06
C VAL A 167 2.45 5.12 -5.04
N GLU A 168 3.36 4.45 -5.70
CA GLU A 168 3.10 3.33 -6.61
C GLU A 168 3.27 2.02 -5.85
N MET A 169 2.16 1.32 -5.60
CA MET A 169 2.17 0.08 -4.81
C MET A 169 2.55 -1.11 -5.66
N THR A 170 3.55 -1.86 -5.21
CA THR A 170 4.11 -3.01 -5.93
C THR A 170 4.31 -4.23 -5.03
N ASP A 171 4.92 -5.29 -5.56
CA ASP A 171 5.44 -6.43 -4.79
C ASP A 171 6.91 -6.66 -5.17
N GLY A 172 7.77 -6.49 -4.20
CA GLY A 172 9.22 -6.51 -4.35
C GLY A 172 9.83 -5.13 -4.60
N THR A 173 10.94 -4.87 -3.90
CA THR A 173 11.78 -3.71 -4.23
C THR A 173 12.41 -3.91 -5.61
N ASP A 174 12.82 -2.84 -6.27
CA ASP A 174 13.52 -2.93 -7.56
C ASP A 174 14.82 -3.73 -7.46
N GLU A 175 15.54 -3.61 -6.35
CA GLU A 175 16.76 -4.39 -6.07
C GLU A 175 16.45 -5.89 -5.99
N TYR A 176 15.41 -6.28 -5.27
CA TYR A 176 15.00 -7.68 -5.15
C TYR A 176 14.51 -8.22 -6.50
N ASN A 177 13.62 -7.50 -7.19
CA ASN A 177 13.04 -7.92 -8.46
C ASN A 177 14.08 -7.98 -9.61
N ALA A 178 15.17 -7.22 -9.52
CA ALA A 178 16.25 -7.28 -10.51
C ALA A 178 17.00 -8.62 -10.52
N SER A 179 16.91 -9.42 -9.45
CA SER A 179 17.66 -10.67 -9.28
C SER A 179 16.78 -11.89 -8.97
N HIS A 180 15.48 -11.71 -8.71
CA HIS A 180 14.56 -12.77 -8.34
C HIS A 180 13.34 -12.77 -9.25
N TYR A 181 13.08 -13.90 -9.91
CA TYR A 181 11.86 -14.12 -10.68
C TYR A 181 10.65 -14.27 -9.74
N ARG A 182 9.57 -13.54 -10.03
CA ARG A 182 8.39 -13.48 -9.16
C ARG A 182 7.21 -14.22 -9.78
N VAL A 183 6.79 -15.32 -9.17
CA VAL A 183 5.51 -16.01 -9.38
C VAL A 183 5.24 -16.48 -10.80
N SER A 184 5.13 -15.58 -11.78
CA SER A 184 4.89 -15.86 -13.20
C SER A 184 5.32 -14.67 -14.05
N PHE A 185 5.50 -14.89 -15.36
CA PHE A 185 5.98 -13.87 -16.30
C PHE A 185 5.16 -12.56 -16.25
N PHE A 186 3.84 -12.66 -16.30
CA PHE A 186 2.98 -11.47 -16.31
C PHE A 186 2.94 -10.77 -14.95
N TYR A 187 3.00 -11.54 -13.88
CA TYR A 187 3.10 -10.98 -12.53
C TYR A 187 4.42 -10.23 -12.34
N ASP A 188 5.52 -10.88 -12.63
CA ASP A 188 6.87 -10.32 -12.51
C ASP A 188 7.01 -9.03 -13.32
N LEU A 189 6.61 -9.07 -14.59
CA LEU A 189 6.61 -7.90 -15.47
C LEU A 189 5.75 -6.76 -14.92
N ALA A 190 4.54 -7.07 -14.43
CA ALA A 190 3.64 -6.07 -13.84
C ALA A 190 4.28 -5.37 -12.65
N LYS A 191 4.85 -6.15 -11.72
CA LYS A 191 5.45 -5.60 -10.49
C LYS A 191 6.73 -4.82 -10.74
N ALA A 192 7.57 -5.29 -11.67
CA ALA A 192 8.75 -4.56 -12.12
C ALA A 192 8.38 -3.26 -12.87
N ALA A 193 7.31 -3.27 -13.67
CA ALA A 193 6.83 -2.07 -14.35
C ALA A 193 6.43 -0.96 -13.38
N VAL A 194 5.76 -1.29 -12.28
CA VAL A 194 5.35 -0.32 -11.25
C VAL A 194 6.57 0.33 -10.56
N ASN A 195 7.63 -0.45 -10.25
CA ASN A 195 8.89 0.10 -9.77
C ASN A 195 9.46 1.13 -10.78
N ARG A 196 9.44 0.79 -12.07
CA ARG A 196 9.92 1.70 -13.11
C ARG A 196 9.05 2.93 -13.29
N MET A 197 7.74 2.82 -13.09
CA MET A 197 6.82 3.97 -13.12
C MET A 197 7.18 4.98 -12.02
N ALA A 198 7.39 4.55 -10.78
CA ALA A 198 7.79 5.43 -9.69
C ALA A 198 9.10 6.17 -9.99
N PHE A 199 10.09 5.48 -10.57
CA PHE A 199 11.34 6.12 -10.99
C PHE A 199 11.10 7.18 -12.08
N ALA A 200 10.30 6.88 -13.11
CA ALA A 200 10.00 7.80 -14.20
C ALA A 200 9.23 9.04 -13.69
N LEU A 201 8.16 8.81 -12.90
CA LEU A 201 7.40 9.88 -12.27
C LEU A 201 8.26 10.72 -11.33
N GLY A 202 9.16 10.11 -10.57
CA GLY A 202 10.11 10.85 -9.73
C GLY A 202 10.96 11.83 -10.53
N HIS A 203 11.40 11.42 -11.72
CA HIS A 203 12.15 12.30 -12.62
C HIS A 203 11.30 13.47 -13.15
N GLU A 204 10.06 13.18 -13.56
CA GLU A 204 9.16 14.20 -14.12
C GLU A 204 8.63 15.17 -13.05
N LEU A 205 8.41 14.69 -11.81
CA LEU A 205 7.83 15.46 -10.71
C LEU A 205 8.85 16.31 -9.95
N ALA A 206 10.14 15.96 -9.99
CA ALA A 206 11.18 16.70 -9.28
C ALA A 206 11.21 18.22 -9.57
N PRO A 207 11.06 18.69 -10.83
CA PRO A 207 11.01 20.14 -11.14
C PRO A 207 9.82 20.87 -10.51
N HIS A 208 8.78 20.13 -10.10
CA HIS A 208 7.55 20.65 -9.46
C HIS A 208 7.59 20.54 -7.93
N GLY A 209 8.70 20.05 -7.34
CA GLY A 209 8.81 19.84 -5.91
C GLY A 209 7.92 18.73 -5.36
N ALA A 210 7.43 17.83 -6.22
CA ALA A 210 6.67 16.64 -5.85
C ALA A 210 7.56 15.39 -5.90
N THR A 211 7.14 14.35 -5.20
CA THR A 211 7.90 13.11 -4.98
C THR A 211 7.09 11.92 -5.45
N ALA A 212 7.73 10.97 -6.13
CA ALA A 212 7.17 9.67 -6.42
C ALA A 212 8.05 8.55 -5.85
N VAL A 213 7.42 7.53 -5.24
CA VAL A 213 8.09 6.34 -4.71
C VAL A 213 7.34 5.09 -5.13
N ALA A 214 8.05 3.99 -5.35
CA ALA A 214 7.46 2.66 -5.30
C ALA A 214 7.49 2.17 -3.85
N LEU A 215 6.40 1.54 -3.41
CA LEU A 215 6.31 0.97 -2.07
C LEU A 215 5.80 -0.46 -2.14
N THR A 216 6.53 -1.37 -1.48
CA THR A 216 6.11 -2.75 -1.32
C THR A 216 5.83 -3.06 0.14
N PRO A 217 4.67 -3.66 0.47
CA PRO A 217 4.51 -4.31 1.76
C PRO A 217 5.42 -5.55 1.82
N GLY A 218 5.56 -6.10 3.01
CA GLY A 218 6.05 -7.46 3.17
C GLY A 218 4.97 -8.49 2.86
N TRP A 219 5.00 -9.64 3.52
CA TRP A 219 3.94 -10.64 3.38
C TRP A 219 2.66 -10.12 4.04
N LEU A 220 1.78 -9.55 3.21
CA LEU A 220 0.61 -8.81 3.67
C LEU A 220 -0.51 -9.74 4.14
N ARG A 221 -1.00 -9.57 5.36
CA ARG A 221 -2.21 -10.22 5.88
C ARG A 221 -3.47 -9.54 5.35
N SER A 222 -3.65 -9.55 4.02
CA SER A 222 -4.89 -9.08 3.42
C SER A 222 -6.06 -10.01 3.73
N GLU A 223 -7.29 -9.55 3.54
CA GLU A 223 -8.51 -10.35 3.74
C GLU A 223 -8.48 -11.64 2.93
N ALA A 224 -7.95 -11.59 1.70
CA ALA A 224 -7.79 -12.77 0.86
C ALA A 224 -6.74 -13.75 1.42
N MET A 225 -5.62 -13.23 1.92
CA MET A 225 -4.55 -14.05 2.50
C MET A 225 -5.01 -14.71 3.80
N LEU A 226 -5.66 -13.97 4.68
CA LEU A 226 -6.24 -14.53 5.91
C LEU A 226 -7.26 -15.62 5.62
N GLN A 227 -8.13 -15.40 4.63
CA GLN A 227 -9.10 -16.41 4.18
C GLN A 227 -8.40 -17.65 3.61
N ALA A 228 -7.36 -17.48 2.81
CA ALA A 228 -6.62 -18.62 2.23
C ALA A 228 -5.96 -19.50 3.29
N HIS A 229 -5.54 -18.92 4.41
CA HIS A 229 -5.00 -19.65 5.56
C HIS A 229 -6.08 -20.11 6.57
N GLY A 230 -7.35 -19.75 6.38
CA GLY A 230 -8.43 -20.11 7.29
C GLY A 230 -8.37 -19.42 8.65
N VAL A 231 -7.76 -18.21 8.71
CA VAL A 231 -7.56 -17.44 9.94
C VAL A 231 -8.17 -16.04 9.85
N THR A 232 -8.19 -15.33 10.96
CA THR A 232 -8.56 -13.91 11.07
C THR A 232 -7.34 -13.10 11.50
N GLU A 233 -7.43 -11.76 11.49
CA GLU A 233 -6.35 -10.92 12.03
C GLU A 233 -6.09 -11.19 13.53
N ALA A 234 -7.10 -11.60 14.30
CA ALA A 234 -6.92 -11.98 15.71
C ALA A 234 -6.22 -13.33 15.90
N THR A 235 -6.31 -14.23 14.92
CA THR A 235 -5.78 -15.61 15.00
C THR A 235 -4.71 -15.90 13.96
N TRP A 236 -4.18 -14.90 13.27
CA TRP A 236 -3.27 -15.09 12.14
C TRP A 236 -2.04 -15.95 12.45
N ARG A 237 -1.59 -15.94 13.72
CA ARG A 237 -0.44 -16.74 14.15
C ARG A 237 -0.70 -18.26 14.08
N ASP A 238 -1.97 -18.69 14.06
CA ASP A 238 -2.31 -20.11 13.92
C ASP A 238 -1.90 -20.65 12.54
N ALA A 239 -1.83 -19.77 11.52
CA ALA A 239 -1.35 -20.14 10.19
C ALA A 239 0.13 -20.57 10.16
N VAL A 240 0.94 -20.13 11.11
CA VAL A 240 2.36 -20.49 11.22
C VAL A 240 2.58 -22.00 11.36
N ALA A 241 1.61 -22.74 11.90
CA ALA A 241 1.68 -24.20 12.03
C ALA A 241 1.79 -24.92 10.67
N HIS A 242 1.21 -24.37 9.60
CA HIS A 242 1.26 -24.94 8.24
C HIS A 242 2.01 -24.07 7.23
N ALA A 243 2.26 -22.80 7.53
CA ALA A 243 3.02 -21.86 6.74
C ALA A 243 4.05 -21.13 7.65
N PRO A 244 5.17 -21.78 8.04
CA PRO A 244 6.06 -21.26 9.06
C PRO A 244 6.59 -19.84 8.78
N HIS A 245 6.94 -19.53 7.53
CA HIS A 245 7.41 -18.20 7.13
C HIS A 245 6.33 -17.12 7.19
N PHE A 246 5.04 -17.48 7.33
CA PHE A 246 3.97 -16.50 7.56
C PHE A 246 4.14 -15.73 8.87
N ALA A 247 5.00 -16.22 9.78
CA ALA A 247 5.38 -15.53 11.00
C ALA A 247 5.92 -14.12 10.78
N ILE A 248 6.52 -13.82 9.60
CA ILE A 248 7.06 -12.49 9.27
C ILE A 248 5.98 -11.53 8.72
N SER A 249 4.76 -11.99 8.49
CA SER A 249 3.71 -11.21 7.82
C SER A 249 3.34 -9.93 8.56
N GLU A 250 2.87 -8.93 7.82
CA GLU A 250 2.45 -7.63 8.33
C GLU A 250 0.96 -7.38 8.08
N SER A 251 0.34 -6.53 8.90
CA SER A 251 -1.04 -6.09 8.69
C SER A 251 -1.13 -5.00 7.60
N PRO A 252 -2.32 -4.79 6.98
CA PRO A 252 -2.55 -3.65 6.09
C PRO A 252 -2.31 -2.28 6.75
N ALA A 253 -2.44 -2.19 8.07
CA ALA A 253 -2.15 -0.96 8.80
C ALA A 253 -0.67 -0.60 8.76
N TYR A 254 0.24 -1.57 8.70
CA TYR A 254 1.68 -1.33 8.72
C TYR A 254 2.14 -0.57 7.46
N VAL A 255 1.80 -1.07 6.29
CA VAL A 255 2.09 -0.35 5.04
C VAL A 255 1.33 0.98 4.96
N GLY A 256 0.12 1.05 5.55
CA GLY A 256 -0.62 2.30 5.67
C GLY A 256 0.13 3.34 6.51
N ARG A 257 0.73 2.94 7.64
CA ARG A 257 1.60 3.80 8.46
C ARG A 257 2.84 4.27 7.71
N ALA A 258 3.40 3.42 6.85
CA ALA A 258 4.50 3.80 5.97
C ALA A 258 4.11 4.94 5.02
N VAL A 259 2.95 4.85 4.37
CA VAL A 259 2.44 5.91 3.49
C VAL A 259 2.13 7.18 4.27
N ALA A 260 1.49 7.08 5.43
CA ALA A 260 1.21 8.24 6.28
C ALA A 260 2.51 8.93 6.73
N ALA A 261 3.54 8.16 7.12
CA ALA A 261 4.84 8.70 7.51
C ALA A 261 5.53 9.44 6.36
N LEU A 262 5.52 8.88 5.14
CA LEU A 262 6.02 9.56 3.93
C LEU A 262 5.26 10.86 3.66
N ALA A 263 3.92 10.83 3.78
CA ALA A 263 3.07 11.99 3.52
C ALA A 263 3.27 13.14 4.53
N GLY A 264 3.66 12.82 5.75
CA GLY A 264 3.96 13.80 6.81
C GLY A 264 5.44 14.23 6.89
N ASP A 265 6.31 13.65 6.06
CA ASP A 265 7.73 13.94 6.11
C ASP A 265 8.09 15.19 5.29
N PRO A 266 8.55 16.28 5.93
CA PRO A 266 8.98 17.49 5.22
C PRO A 266 10.19 17.27 4.30
N GLU A 267 10.96 16.20 4.51
CA GLU A 267 12.12 15.83 3.71
C GLU A 267 11.85 14.63 2.79
N VAL A 268 10.58 14.36 2.45
CA VAL A 268 10.18 13.21 1.61
C VAL A 268 10.91 13.15 0.27
N ALA A 269 11.36 14.28 -0.24
CA ALA A 269 12.11 14.39 -1.51
C ALA A 269 13.40 13.53 -1.55
N ARG A 270 13.98 13.17 -0.38
CA ARG A 270 15.13 12.25 -0.32
C ARG A 270 14.81 10.84 -0.85
N TRP A 271 13.54 10.49 -0.88
CA TRP A 271 13.06 9.19 -1.38
C TRP A 271 12.64 9.22 -2.85
N ASN A 272 12.70 10.36 -3.50
CA ASN A 272 12.18 10.53 -4.85
C ASN A 272 12.77 9.52 -5.84
N GLY A 273 11.92 8.83 -6.59
CA GLY A 273 12.28 7.81 -7.57
C GLY A 273 12.77 6.49 -6.96
N ARG A 274 12.68 6.32 -5.63
CA ARG A 274 13.17 5.11 -4.93
C ARG A 274 12.10 4.05 -4.84
N SER A 275 12.56 2.80 -4.76
CA SER A 275 11.75 1.65 -4.37
C SER A 275 12.02 1.33 -2.90
N LEU A 276 10.95 1.26 -2.11
CA LEU A 276 11.01 1.20 -0.65
C LEU A 276 10.13 0.05 -0.13
N SER A 277 10.43 -0.46 1.05
CA SER A 277 9.55 -1.40 1.75
C SER A 277 8.96 -0.80 3.03
N SER A 278 7.81 -1.32 3.45
CA SER A 278 7.18 -0.98 4.74
C SER A 278 8.13 -1.19 5.91
N GLY A 279 8.87 -2.32 5.93
CA GLY A 279 9.86 -2.63 6.95
C GLY A 279 11.01 -1.64 7.00
N GLN A 280 11.58 -1.27 5.84
CA GLN A 280 12.61 -0.23 5.76
C GLN A 280 12.14 1.11 6.33
N LEU A 281 10.94 1.54 5.93
CA LEU A 281 10.36 2.80 6.40
C LEU A 281 10.06 2.77 7.90
N ALA A 282 9.65 1.63 8.45
CA ALA A 282 9.44 1.47 9.87
C ALA A 282 10.73 1.64 10.70
N GLN A 283 11.86 1.19 10.17
CA GLN A 283 13.16 1.44 10.82
C GLN A 283 13.52 2.93 10.82
N VAL A 284 13.18 3.66 9.75
CA VAL A 284 13.49 5.09 9.63
C VAL A 284 12.54 5.95 10.45
N TYR A 285 11.23 5.69 10.39
CA TYR A 285 10.20 6.54 11.00
C TYR A 285 9.75 6.08 12.38
N GLY A 286 10.14 4.88 12.80
CA GLY A 286 9.90 4.37 14.16
C GLY A 286 8.49 3.85 14.42
N PHE A 287 7.60 3.73 13.41
CA PHE A 287 6.28 3.14 13.59
C PHE A 287 6.37 1.59 13.73
N THR A 288 5.33 1.01 14.28
CA THR A 288 5.19 -0.45 14.48
C THR A 288 3.96 -0.97 13.73
N ASP A 289 3.81 -2.28 13.62
CA ASP A 289 2.56 -2.93 13.23
C ASP A 289 1.53 -2.88 14.39
N VAL A 290 0.34 -3.40 14.18
CA VAL A 290 -0.77 -3.37 15.15
C VAL A 290 -0.47 -4.18 16.43
N ASP A 291 0.43 -5.15 16.35
CA ASP A 291 0.89 -5.97 17.47
C ASP A 291 2.13 -5.41 18.20
N GLY A 292 2.61 -4.23 17.77
CA GLY A 292 3.78 -3.56 18.34
C GLY A 292 5.12 -3.95 17.72
N ASP A 293 5.14 -4.93 16.82
CA ASP A 293 6.33 -5.42 16.14
C ASP A 293 6.72 -4.51 14.95
N ARG A 294 7.91 -4.75 14.38
CA ARG A 294 8.43 -4.06 13.18
C ARG A 294 8.93 -5.06 12.14
N PRO A 295 8.03 -5.81 11.48
CA PRO A 295 8.45 -6.82 10.53
C PRO A 295 9.26 -6.22 9.38
N ASP A 296 10.47 -6.75 9.16
CA ASP A 296 11.33 -6.47 8.02
C ASP A 296 11.32 -7.68 7.07
N ALA A 297 10.20 -7.80 6.37
CA ALA A 297 9.92 -8.99 5.57
C ALA A 297 10.91 -9.17 4.42
N TRP A 298 11.35 -8.10 3.75
CA TRP A 298 12.27 -8.22 2.60
C TRP A 298 13.66 -8.65 3.02
N ARG A 299 14.16 -8.16 4.16
CA ARG A 299 15.41 -8.66 4.73
C ARG A 299 15.28 -10.14 5.16
N TYR A 300 14.16 -10.50 5.78
CA TYR A 300 13.86 -11.88 6.16
C TYR A 300 13.77 -12.82 4.95
N LEU A 301 13.09 -12.40 3.87
CA LEU A 301 13.03 -13.19 2.65
C LEU A 301 14.44 -13.50 2.14
N THR A 302 15.28 -12.49 1.98
CA THR A 302 16.62 -12.62 1.43
C THR A 302 17.57 -13.44 2.32
N GLU A 303 17.48 -13.26 3.66
CA GLU A 303 18.45 -13.87 4.58
C GLU A 303 17.99 -15.23 5.13
N VAL A 304 16.68 -15.54 5.10
CA VAL A 304 16.12 -16.75 5.72
C VAL A 304 15.34 -17.61 4.74
N GLN A 305 14.32 -17.03 4.07
CA GLN A 305 13.40 -17.81 3.26
C GLN A 305 14.01 -18.27 1.93
N ASP A 306 14.67 -17.40 1.19
CA ASP A 306 15.26 -17.71 -0.11
C ASP A 306 16.44 -18.71 0.01
N PRO A 307 17.30 -18.64 1.06
CA PRO A 307 18.28 -19.67 1.33
C PRO A 307 17.69 -21.00 1.81
N GLY A 308 16.38 -21.09 2.07
CA GLY A 308 15.71 -22.31 2.57
C GLY A 308 16.02 -22.65 4.01
N LEU A 309 16.33 -21.64 4.84
CA LEU A 309 16.58 -21.84 6.27
C LEU A 309 15.26 -22.05 7.04
N PRO A 310 15.29 -22.70 8.20
CA PRO A 310 14.13 -22.80 9.07
C PRO A 310 13.55 -21.43 9.42
N ALA A 311 12.24 -21.34 9.50
CA ALA A 311 11.55 -20.09 9.81
C ALA A 311 11.87 -19.63 11.24
N ASP A 312 12.68 -18.59 11.35
CA ASP A 312 13.00 -17.89 12.59
C ASP A 312 12.93 -16.38 12.33
N VAL A 313 11.97 -15.72 12.93
CA VAL A 313 11.74 -14.28 12.78
C VAL A 313 12.49 -13.44 13.82
N THR A 314 13.32 -14.05 14.65
CA THR A 314 14.11 -13.36 15.67
C THR A 314 15.03 -12.32 15.02
N GLY A 315 14.88 -11.06 15.40
CA GLY A 315 15.64 -9.94 14.83
C GLY A 315 15.12 -9.40 13.49
N TYR A 316 14.00 -9.95 13.00
CA TYR A 316 13.31 -9.46 11.79
C TYR A 316 11.91 -8.92 12.08
N ARG A 317 11.41 -9.17 13.31
CA ARG A 317 10.09 -8.72 13.73
C ARG A 317 10.13 -7.96 15.05
#